data_513920bafbc70852272c37bbed6fb907
#
_entry.id   513920bafbc70852272c37bbed6fb907
#
_cell.length_a   1.000
_cell.length_b   1.000
_cell.length_c   1.000
_cell.angle_alpha   90.00
_cell.angle_beta   90.00
_cell.angle_gamma   90.00
#
_symmetry.space_group_name_H-M   'P 1'
#
loop_
_entity.id
_entity.type
_entity.pdbx_description
1 polymer ?
#
loop_
_entity_poly.entity_id
_entity_poly.type
_entity_poly.pdbx_seq_one_letter_code
_entity_poly.pdbx_strand_id
1 'polypeptide(L)'
;MITKKFSTVLSVFVLLAATCFGQQNFDSYITQQPQAGAKNMMERAERTSINVGVLMGGGGLIGADLEFLVGKRTGLQMGAGLGSIGFGVNYHLKPYINSQFVSVQYWHQGFGDNHYASYLGPMYTFRARKILQFGIGFGTILSTGSGWERAWKNKDEPSTSAALIYNIGLYFPLQSR
;
A
#
# COMPACT_ATOMS: atom_id res chain seq x y z
N MET A 1 -18.20 -11.99 18.23
CA MET A 1 -17.46 -10.70 18.37
C MET A 1 -16.65 -10.30 17.13
N ILE A 2 -16.38 -11.21 16.21
CA ILE A 2 -15.62 -11.02 14.96
C ILE A 2 -16.41 -10.19 13.91
N THR A 3 -17.71 -10.35 13.85
CA THR A 3 -18.59 -9.70 12.84
C THR A 3 -18.63 -8.16 12.93
N LYS A 4 -18.56 -7.57 14.13
CA LYS A 4 -18.57 -6.10 14.28
C LYS A 4 -17.27 -5.44 13.78
N LYS A 5 -16.12 -6.09 13.97
CA LYS A 5 -14.81 -5.57 13.50
C LYS A 5 -14.71 -5.61 11.98
N PHE A 6 -15.25 -6.63 11.34
CA PHE A 6 -15.27 -6.76 9.88
C PHE A 6 -16.14 -5.69 9.21
N SER A 7 -17.28 -5.35 9.81
CA SER A 7 -18.18 -4.30 9.31
C SER A 7 -17.51 -2.92 9.32
N THR A 8 -16.74 -2.59 10.36
CA THR A 8 -16.06 -1.28 10.46
C THR A 8 -14.95 -1.15 9.42
N VAL A 9 -14.17 -2.21 9.21
CA VAL A 9 -13.09 -2.21 8.20
C VAL A 9 -13.68 -2.10 6.78
N LEU A 10 -14.76 -2.82 6.51
CA LEU A 10 -15.46 -2.75 5.22
C LEU A 10 -16.04 -1.36 4.96
N SER A 11 -16.61 -0.70 5.99
CA SER A 11 -17.16 0.65 5.87
C SER A 11 -16.07 1.69 5.55
N VAL A 12 -14.89 1.59 6.14
CA VAL A 12 -13.74 2.46 5.83
C VAL A 12 -13.26 2.22 4.40
N PHE A 13 -13.26 0.97 3.94
CA PHE A 13 -12.87 0.63 2.58
C PHE A 13 -13.85 1.20 1.53
N VAL A 14 -15.15 1.11 1.81
CA VAL A 14 -16.22 1.67 0.94
C VAL A 14 -16.16 3.20 0.91
N LEU A 15 -15.89 3.86 2.05
CA LEU A 15 -15.72 5.32 2.11
C LEU A 15 -14.48 5.78 1.32
N LEU A 16 -13.34 5.11 1.46
CA LEU A 16 -12.13 5.41 0.69
C LEU A 16 -12.33 5.18 -0.82
N ALA A 17 -13.01 4.11 -1.20
CA ALA A 17 -13.35 3.86 -2.60
C ALA A 17 -14.30 4.93 -3.14
N ALA A 18 -15.33 5.32 -2.40
CA ALA A 18 -16.29 6.35 -2.80
C ALA A 18 -15.61 7.74 -2.99
N THR A 19 -14.65 8.10 -2.14
CA THR A 19 -13.88 9.36 -2.30
C THR A 19 -12.98 9.31 -3.53
N CYS A 20 -12.40 8.16 -3.87
CA CYS A 20 -11.62 7.99 -5.09
C CYS A 20 -12.46 8.15 -6.37
N PHE A 21 -13.70 7.61 -6.37
CA PHE A 21 -14.61 7.74 -7.52
C PHE A 21 -15.21 9.15 -7.63
N GLY A 22 -15.48 9.83 -6.50
CA GLY A 22 -16.03 11.19 -6.50
C GLY A 22 -15.08 12.25 -7.08
N GLN A 23 -13.77 12.08 -6.91
CA GLN A 23 -12.78 13.04 -7.43
C GLN A 23 -12.54 12.95 -8.95
N GLN A 24 -12.85 11.84 -9.59
CA GLN A 24 -12.73 11.75 -11.04
C GLN A 24 -13.64 12.76 -11.77
N ASN A 25 -14.79 13.08 -11.18
CA ASN A 25 -15.73 14.04 -11.76
C ASN A 25 -15.31 15.50 -11.50
N PHE A 26 -14.67 15.80 -10.38
CA PHE A 26 -14.26 17.16 -10.03
C PHE A 26 -13.07 17.64 -10.88
N ASP A 27 -12.11 16.77 -11.14
CA ASP A 27 -10.94 17.10 -11.99
C ASP A 27 -11.33 17.33 -13.47
N SER A 28 -12.46 16.80 -13.94
CA SER A 28 -12.92 17.01 -15.33
C SER A 28 -13.43 18.44 -15.59
N TYR A 29 -13.88 19.14 -14.56
CA TYR A 29 -14.37 20.51 -14.69
C TYR A 29 -13.25 21.58 -14.70
N ILE A 30 -12.09 21.27 -14.12
CA ILE A 30 -10.96 22.22 -14.05
C ILE A 30 -10.05 22.11 -15.29
N THR A 31 -10.12 21.02 -16.04
CA THR A 31 -9.17 20.73 -17.14
C THR A 31 -9.74 21.06 -18.52
N GLN A 32 -10.60 22.05 -18.66
CA GLN A 32 -11.15 22.46 -19.98
C GLN A 32 -10.23 23.39 -20.81
N GLN A 33 -8.93 23.39 -20.58
CA GLN A 33 -7.97 23.91 -21.58
C GLN A 33 -6.88 22.88 -21.85
N PRO A 34 -7.02 22.05 -22.89
CA PRO A 34 -5.93 21.15 -23.28
C PRO A 34 -4.89 21.95 -24.07
N GLN A 35 -3.80 22.32 -23.41
CA GLN A 35 -2.57 22.56 -24.17
C GLN A 35 -2.16 21.22 -24.79
N ALA A 36 -2.16 21.14 -26.12
CA ALA A 36 -1.82 19.93 -26.87
C ALA A 36 -0.47 19.30 -26.47
N GLY A 37 0.46 20.10 -25.93
CA GLY A 37 1.73 19.63 -25.37
C GLY A 37 1.59 18.85 -24.03
N ALA A 38 0.61 19.18 -23.19
CA ALA A 38 0.42 18.51 -21.90
C ALA A 38 -0.16 17.09 -22.07
N LYS A 39 -0.96 16.86 -23.10
CA LYS A 39 -1.54 15.56 -23.39
C LYS A 39 -0.46 14.53 -23.78
N ASN A 40 0.50 14.94 -24.59
CA ASN A 40 1.62 14.09 -25.01
C ASN A 40 2.61 13.79 -23.86
N MET A 41 2.74 14.71 -22.88
CA MET A 41 3.55 14.45 -21.69
C MET A 41 2.85 13.51 -20.69
N MET A 42 1.52 13.55 -20.59
CA MET A 42 0.75 12.62 -19.76
C MET A 42 0.71 11.19 -20.35
N GLU A 43 0.73 11.07 -21.66
CA GLU A 43 0.71 9.78 -22.37
C GLU A 43 2.05 9.02 -22.26
N ARG A 44 3.16 9.76 -22.03
CA ARG A 44 4.50 9.21 -21.77
C ARG A 44 4.83 9.06 -20.29
N ALA A 45 3.91 9.36 -19.39
CA ALA A 45 4.17 9.21 -17.96
C ALA A 45 4.37 7.74 -17.60
N GLU A 46 5.49 7.45 -16.95
CA GLU A 46 5.76 6.16 -16.34
C GLU A 46 4.59 5.76 -15.44
N ARG A 47 3.99 4.58 -15.72
CA ARG A 47 2.81 4.11 -15.00
C ARG A 47 3.09 2.93 -14.10
N THR A 48 4.31 2.40 -14.17
CA THR A 48 4.72 1.21 -13.44
C THR A 48 6.01 1.49 -12.70
N SER A 49 6.14 0.96 -11.50
CA SER A 49 7.41 0.96 -10.78
C SER A 49 7.68 -0.39 -10.12
N ILE A 50 8.95 -0.75 -10.00
CA ILE A 50 9.44 -1.83 -9.17
C ILE A 50 10.09 -1.21 -7.94
N ASN A 51 9.75 -1.72 -6.77
CA ASN A 51 10.32 -1.28 -5.51
C ASN A 51 11.01 -2.48 -4.86
N VAL A 52 12.21 -2.30 -4.34
CA VAL A 52 12.99 -3.38 -3.69
C VAL A 52 13.57 -2.84 -2.38
N GLY A 53 13.48 -3.60 -1.30
CA GLY A 53 14.01 -3.14 -0.03
C GLY A 53 13.75 -4.04 1.15
N VAL A 54 13.95 -3.45 2.33
CA VAL A 54 13.73 -4.09 3.62
C VAL A 54 12.29 -3.85 4.07
N LEU A 55 11.63 -4.89 4.58
CA LEU A 55 10.22 -4.90 4.97
C LEU A 55 9.26 -4.53 3.84
N MET A 56 9.67 -4.74 2.60
CA MET A 56 8.85 -4.65 1.39
C MET A 56 8.25 -6.01 1.03
N GLY A 57 7.36 -6.06 0.04
CA GLY A 57 6.74 -7.31 -0.36
C GLY A 57 5.83 -7.91 0.72
N GLY A 58 5.03 -7.06 1.41
CA GLY A 58 4.17 -7.51 2.51
C GLY A 58 4.88 -7.66 3.84
N GLY A 59 5.99 -6.93 4.05
CA GLY A 59 6.74 -6.88 5.28
C GLY A 59 7.81 -7.97 5.44
N GLY A 60 8.23 -8.60 4.34
CA GLY A 60 9.37 -9.54 4.35
C GLY A 60 10.68 -8.84 4.67
N LEU A 61 11.64 -9.57 5.27
CA LEU A 61 12.97 -9.03 5.59
C LEU A 61 13.62 -8.37 4.36
N ILE A 62 13.54 -9.02 3.21
CA ILE A 62 13.88 -8.49 1.89
C ILE A 62 12.72 -8.82 0.98
N GLY A 63 12.25 -7.83 0.23
CA GLY A 63 11.13 -8.03 -0.68
C GLY A 63 11.12 -7.04 -1.83
N ALA A 64 10.19 -7.27 -2.74
CA ALA A 64 9.92 -6.41 -3.87
C ALA A 64 8.42 -6.20 -4.04
N ASP A 65 8.07 -5.00 -4.47
CA ASP A 65 6.71 -4.64 -4.83
C ASP A 65 6.67 -4.17 -6.28
N LEU A 66 5.61 -4.53 -6.96
CA LEU A 66 5.27 -4.04 -8.28
C LEU A 66 4.05 -3.14 -8.14
N GLU A 67 4.14 -1.94 -8.66
CA GLU A 67 3.09 -0.94 -8.60
C GLU A 67 2.68 -0.49 -10.00
N PHE A 68 1.36 -0.34 -10.19
CA PHE A 68 0.75 0.09 -11.45
C PHE A 68 -0.22 1.23 -11.19
N LEU A 69 -0.08 2.34 -11.90
CA LEU A 69 -1.10 3.39 -11.95
C LEU A 69 -2.25 2.95 -12.87
N VAL A 70 -3.39 2.61 -12.25
CA VAL A 70 -4.63 2.25 -12.97
C VAL A 70 -5.49 3.47 -13.28
N GLY A 71 -5.24 4.59 -12.61
CA GLY A 71 -5.90 5.88 -12.82
C GLY A 71 -4.88 7.03 -12.83
N LYS A 72 -5.37 8.27 -12.80
CA LYS A 72 -4.49 9.46 -12.73
C LYS A 72 -3.66 9.49 -11.45
N ARG A 73 -4.23 9.08 -10.33
CA ARG A 73 -3.61 9.08 -9.00
C ARG A 73 -3.76 7.76 -8.25
N THR A 74 -4.56 6.85 -8.78
CA THR A 74 -4.82 5.55 -8.14
C THR A 74 -3.88 4.51 -8.68
N GLY A 75 -3.17 3.84 -7.80
CA GLY A 75 -2.27 2.73 -8.09
C GLY A 75 -2.71 1.44 -7.41
N LEU A 76 -2.35 0.32 -7.99
CA LEU A 76 -2.40 -1.00 -7.38
C LEU A 76 -0.98 -1.46 -7.12
N GLN A 77 -0.74 -2.02 -5.96
CA GLN A 77 0.55 -2.55 -5.55
C GLN A 77 0.39 -4.01 -5.15
N MET A 78 1.32 -4.84 -5.60
CA MET A 78 1.47 -6.22 -5.17
C MET A 78 2.94 -6.51 -4.93
N GLY A 79 3.23 -7.32 -3.92
CA GLY A 79 4.59 -7.60 -3.57
C GLY A 79 4.77 -8.96 -2.93
N ALA A 80 6.00 -9.43 -2.98
CA ALA A 80 6.44 -10.64 -2.32
C ALA A 80 7.82 -10.41 -1.71
N GLY A 81 8.04 -11.04 -0.57
CA GLY A 81 9.29 -10.98 0.13
C GLY A 81 9.65 -12.33 0.75
N LEU A 82 10.77 -12.37 1.47
CA LEU A 82 11.16 -13.55 2.23
C LEU A 82 10.11 -13.81 3.33
N GLY A 83 9.26 -14.83 3.08
CA GLY A 83 8.18 -15.21 3.96
C GLY A 83 7.03 -14.22 4.04
N SER A 84 6.77 -13.47 2.98
CA SER A 84 5.68 -12.52 2.98
C SER A 84 5.09 -12.28 1.60
N ILE A 85 3.83 -11.85 1.59
CA ILE A 85 3.14 -11.32 0.43
C ILE A 85 2.35 -10.08 0.86
N GLY A 86 2.17 -9.13 -0.08
CA GLY A 86 1.44 -7.90 0.17
C GLY A 86 0.63 -7.43 -1.02
N PHE A 87 -0.47 -6.75 -0.71
CA PHE A 87 -1.32 -6.10 -1.70
C PHE A 87 -1.73 -4.73 -1.17
N GLY A 88 -1.84 -3.75 -2.06
CA GLY A 88 -2.22 -2.41 -1.68
C GLY A 88 -2.95 -1.64 -2.76
N VAL A 89 -3.74 -0.67 -2.31
CA VAL A 89 -4.31 0.36 -3.16
C VAL A 89 -3.70 1.69 -2.73
N ASN A 90 -3.08 2.39 -3.69
CA ASN A 90 -2.33 3.60 -3.47
C ASN A 90 -3.08 4.81 -4.03
N TYR A 91 -3.05 5.93 -3.31
CA TYR A 91 -3.52 7.22 -3.80
C TYR A 91 -2.36 8.21 -3.81
N HIS A 92 -1.88 8.54 -5.00
CA HIS A 92 -0.76 9.45 -5.22
C HIS A 92 -1.15 10.91 -5.00
N LEU A 93 -0.32 11.66 -4.27
CA LEU A 93 -0.55 13.09 -4.03
C LEU A 93 -0.42 13.93 -5.31
N LYS A 94 0.35 13.43 -6.28
CA LYS A 94 0.47 14.01 -7.63
C LYS A 94 0.24 12.91 -8.67
N PRO A 95 -0.20 13.23 -9.90
CA PRO A 95 -0.53 12.23 -10.93
C PRO A 95 0.71 11.61 -11.60
N TYR A 96 1.68 11.20 -10.80
CA TYR A 96 2.94 10.59 -11.24
C TYR A 96 3.30 9.42 -10.35
N ILE A 97 3.83 8.34 -10.93
CA ILE A 97 4.25 7.13 -10.21
C ILE A 97 5.35 7.41 -9.17
N ASN A 98 6.19 8.40 -9.41
CA ASN A 98 7.27 8.79 -8.51
C ASN A 98 6.83 9.75 -7.38
N SER A 99 5.55 10.07 -7.28
CA SER A 99 5.04 10.92 -6.19
C SER A 99 4.86 10.14 -4.89
N GLN A 100 4.81 10.87 -3.80
CA GLN A 100 4.39 10.36 -2.49
C GLN A 100 2.93 9.91 -2.57
N PHE A 101 2.54 8.94 -1.75
CA PHE A 101 1.18 8.41 -1.74
C PHE A 101 0.74 7.95 -0.35
N VAL A 102 -0.56 7.92 -0.16
CA VAL A 102 -1.24 7.23 0.94
C VAL A 102 -1.81 5.93 0.38
N SER A 103 -1.72 4.86 1.13
CA SER A 103 -2.23 3.56 0.71
C SER A 103 -3.00 2.86 1.82
N VAL A 104 -3.82 1.90 1.42
CA VAL A 104 -4.30 0.85 2.31
C VAL A 104 -3.66 -0.44 1.85
N GLN A 105 -2.94 -1.09 2.76
CA GLN A 105 -2.15 -2.27 2.45
C GLN A 105 -2.54 -3.46 3.31
N TYR A 106 -2.60 -4.61 2.69
CA TYR A 106 -2.66 -5.91 3.32
C TYR A 106 -1.26 -6.54 3.28
N TRP A 107 -0.78 -6.98 4.43
CA TRP A 107 0.49 -7.69 4.59
C TRP A 107 0.24 -9.04 5.23
N HIS A 108 0.84 -10.06 4.69
CA HIS A 108 0.90 -11.39 5.27
C HIS A 108 2.36 -11.78 5.44
N GLN A 109 2.78 -11.94 6.69
CA GLN A 109 4.15 -12.28 7.07
C GLN A 109 4.18 -13.63 7.75
N GLY A 110 5.17 -14.45 7.45
CA GLY A 110 5.46 -15.70 8.13
C GLY A 110 5.48 -16.91 7.24
N PHE A 111 5.84 -18.04 7.82
CA PHE A 111 5.97 -19.33 7.16
C PHE A 111 5.05 -20.36 7.80
N GLY A 112 4.27 -21.06 6.97
CA GLY A 112 3.37 -22.12 7.38
C GLY A 112 2.24 -21.66 8.32
N ASP A 113 1.44 -22.61 8.77
CA ASP A 113 0.18 -22.35 9.49
C ASP A 113 0.38 -21.87 10.94
N ASN A 114 1.56 -22.01 11.49
CA ASN A 114 1.81 -21.74 12.90
C ASN A 114 2.51 -20.40 13.17
N HIS A 115 3.32 -19.89 12.23
CA HIS A 115 4.16 -18.72 12.45
C HIS A 115 3.87 -17.65 11.38
N TYR A 116 2.66 -17.11 11.40
CA TYR A 116 2.28 -16.02 10.51
C TYR A 116 1.51 -14.93 11.25
N ALA A 117 1.50 -13.74 10.67
CA ALA A 117 0.64 -12.62 11.05
C ALA A 117 0.17 -11.88 9.80
N SER A 118 -1.10 -11.52 9.80
CA SER A 118 -1.69 -10.74 8.72
C SER A 118 -2.15 -9.39 9.24
N TYR A 119 -1.85 -8.35 8.49
CA TYR A 119 -2.14 -6.96 8.84
C TYR A 119 -2.91 -6.28 7.72
N LEU A 120 -3.78 -5.36 8.08
CA LEU A 120 -4.45 -4.45 7.14
C LEU A 120 -4.45 -3.06 7.73
N GLY A 121 -4.02 -2.06 6.97
CA GLY A 121 -4.05 -0.70 7.48
C GLY A 121 -3.54 0.36 6.52
N PRO A 122 -3.70 1.63 6.92
CA PRO A 122 -3.20 2.77 6.18
C PRO A 122 -1.68 2.90 6.32
N MET A 123 -1.04 3.32 5.24
CA MET A 123 0.38 3.61 5.16
C MET A 123 0.63 4.86 4.33
N TYR A 124 1.53 5.70 4.79
CA TYR A 124 2.06 6.82 4.01
C TYR A 124 3.43 6.45 3.47
N THR A 125 3.64 6.65 2.17
CA THR A 125 4.91 6.38 1.51
C THR A 125 5.51 7.66 0.96
N PHE A 126 6.68 8.00 1.48
CA PHE A 126 7.53 9.07 1.00
C PHE A 126 8.47 8.54 -0.08
N ARG A 127 8.54 9.24 -1.23
CA ARG A 127 9.51 8.99 -2.30
C ARG A 127 10.41 10.20 -2.47
N ALA A 128 11.71 10.00 -2.28
CA ALA A 128 12.70 11.01 -2.58
C ALA A 128 12.98 11.06 -4.08
N ARG A 129 13.39 12.24 -4.56
CA ARG A 129 13.50 12.60 -5.99
C ARG A 129 14.30 11.64 -6.89
N LYS A 130 15.10 10.73 -6.34
CA LYS A 130 15.92 9.84 -7.19
C LYS A 130 15.40 8.41 -7.18
N ILE A 131 15.62 7.71 -6.08
CA ILE A 131 15.36 6.27 -6.02
C ILE A 131 14.93 5.79 -4.62
N LEU A 132 14.92 6.67 -3.62
CA LEU A 132 14.71 6.26 -2.23
C LEU A 132 13.22 6.31 -1.86
N GLN A 133 12.75 5.26 -1.20
CA GLN A 133 11.39 5.16 -0.70
C GLN A 133 11.42 4.78 0.79
N PHE A 134 10.55 5.41 1.56
CA PHE A 134 10.29 5.10 2.96
C PHE A 134 8.77 5.10 3.20
N GLY A 135 8.26 4.05 3.82
CA GLY A 135 6.86 3.93 4.19
C GLY A 135 6.70 3.77 5.70
N ILE A 136 5.65 4.39 6.25
CA ILE A 136 5.25 4.24 7.65
C ILE A 136 3.73 4.23 7.77
N GLY A 137 3.20 3.38 8.63
CA GLY A 137 1.77 3.23 8.82
C GLY A 137 1.41 2.37 10.02
N PHE A 138 0.12 2.10 10.17
CA PHE A 138 -0.41 1.24 11.21
C PHE A 138 -1.29 0.17 10.59
N GLY A 139 -1.08 -1.08 11.01
CA GLY A 139 -1.90 -2.21 10.57
C GLY A 139 -2.70 -2.79 11.72
N THR A 140 -3.97 -3.07 11.49
CA THR A 140 -4.77 -3.91 12.38
C THR A 140 -4.41 -5.36 12.13
N ILE A 141 -4.15 -6.13 13.18
CA ILE A 141 -3.90 -7.56 13.08
C ILE A 141 -5.21 -8.26 12.74
N LEU A 142 -5.28 -8.93 11.61
CA LEU A 142 -6.45 -9.68 11.15
C LEU A 142 -6.41 -11.12 11.63
N SER A 143 -5.25 -11.76 11.54
CA SER A 143 -5.06 -13.15 11.95
C SER A 143 -3.60 -13.40 12.34
N THR A 144 -3.41 -14.38 13.22
CA THR A 144 -2.09 -14.83 13.67
C THR A 144 -2.07 -16.35 13.78
N GLY A 145 -0.92 -16.94 13.52
CA GLY A 145 -0.70 -18.36 13.74
C GLY A 145 -0.48 -18.67 15.24
N SER A 146 -0.75 -19.91 15.63
CA SER A 146 -0.66 -20.36 17.03
C SER A 146 0.74 -20.22 17.65
N GLY A 147 1.79 -20.28 16.85
CA GLY A 147 3.17 -20.06 17.28
C GLY A 147 3.46 -18.58 17.57
N TRP A 148 2.90 -17.68 16.79
CA TRP A 148 2.99 -16.25 17.02
C TRP A 148 2.28 -15.84 18.32
N GLU A 149 1.08 -16.37 18.56
CA GLU A 149 0.35 -16.14 19.80
C GLU A 149 1.12 -16.57 21.04
N ARG A 150 1.81 -17.71 21.00
CA ARG A 150 2.63 -18.21 22.12
C ARG A 150 3.85 -17.34 22.39
N ALA A 151 4.45 -16.77 21.36
CA ALA A 151 5.66 -15.94 21.48
C ALA A 151 5.36 -14.53 22.04
N TRP A 152 4.17 -13.98 21.77
CA TRP A 152 3.85 -12.58 22.07
C TRP A 152 2.73 -12.38 23.09
N LYS A 153 1.98 -13.42 23.42
CA LYS A 153 0.90 -13.35 24.43
C LYS A 153 1.45 -13.62 25.81
N ASN A 154 1.97 -12.62 26.48
CA ASN A 154 1.98 -12.61 27.92
C ASN A 154 0.53 -12.68 28.41
N LYS A 155 0.23 -13.60 29.32
CA LYS A 155 -1.14 -13.95 29.75
C LYS A 155 -1.93 -12.80 30.36
N ASP A 156 -1.28 -11.68 30.67
CA ASP A 156 -1.84 -10.55 31.43
C ASP A 156 -1.90 -9.24 30.63
N GLU A 157 -1.47 -9.20 29.36
CA GLU A 157 -1.58 -7.98 28.56
C GLU A 157 -2.78 -8.01 27.61
N PRO A 158 -3.47 -6.84 27.44
CA PRO A 158 -4.53 -6.73 26.45
C PRO A 158 -3.94 -7.01 25.08
N SER A 159 -4.60 -7.89 24.31
CA SER A 159 -4.16 -8.25 22.96
C SER A 159 -4.05 -6.98 22.10
N THR A 160 -2.82 -6.54 21.81
CA THR A 160 -2.56 -5.42 20.92
C THR A 160 -3.14 -5.76 19.55
N SER A 161 -4.20 -5.05 19.16
CA SER A 161 -4.88 -5.30 17.90
C SER A 161 -4.25 -4.52 16.74
N ALA A 162 -3.20 -3.75 16.99
CA ALA A 162 -2.55 -2.90 16.01
C ALA A 162 -1.03 -3.06 16.05
N ALA A 163 -0.40 -2.97 14.89
CA ALA A 163 1.06 -2.99 14.73
C ALA A 163 1.52 -1.77 13.93
N LEU A 164 2.68 -1.25 14.26
CA LEU A 164 3.39 -0.30 13.41
C LEU A 164 3.94 -1.06 12.21
N ILE A 165 3.64 -0.58 11.01
CA ILE A 165 4.18 -1.12 9.77
C ILE A 165 5.08 -0.06 9.11
N TYR A 166 6.24 -0.47 8.63
CA TYR A 166 7.18 0.42 7.97
C TYR A 166 8.02 -0.36 6.95
N ASN A 167 8.53 0.35 5.96
CA ASN A 167 9.45 -0.20 4.98
C ASN A 167 10.46 0.86 4.52
N ILE A 168 11.57 0.40 3.99
CA ILE A 168 12.57 1.24 3.35
C ILE A 168 13.14 0.52 2.14
N GLY A 169 13.30 1.23 1.04
CA GLY A 169 13.82 0.63 -0.18
C GLY A 169 14.11 1.62 -1.29
N LEU A 170 14.38 1.04 -2.43
CA LEU A 170 14.64 1.73 -3.69
C LEU A 170 13.44 1.53 -4.61
N TYR A 171 13.02 2.57 -5.32
CA TYR A 171 11.98 2.46 -6.34
C TYR A 171 12.54 2.81 -7.72
N PHE A 172 12.13 2.05 -8.71
CA PHE A 172 12.58 2.16 -10.09
C PHE A 172 11.35 2.33 -10.99
N PRO A 173 11.04 3.55 -11.46
CA PRO A 173 9.99 3.75 -12.44
C PRO A 173 10.37 3.04 -13.74
N LEU A 174 9.42 2.32 -14.32
CA LEU A 174 9.60 1.63 -15.60
C LEU A 174 9.02 2.49 -16.72
N GLN A 175 9.85 2.85 -17.70
CA GLN A 175 9.39 3.53 -18.90
C GLN A 175 8.60 2.56 -19.77
N SER A 176 7.33 2.88 -20.03
CA SER A 176 6.61 2.22 -21.12
C SER A 176 7.19 2.71 -22.45
N ARG A 177 7.75 1.81 -23.22
CA ARG A 177 8.16 2.06 -24.63
C ARG A 177 6.94 2.17 -25.52
#